data_2b5e05693b0bc60217a6cfaf56c98bb5
#
_entry.id   2b5e05693b0bc60217a6cfaf56c98bb5
#
_cell.length_a   1.000
_cell.length_b   1.000
_cell.length_c   1.000
_cell.angle_alpha   90.00
_cell.angle_beta   90.00
_cell.angle_gamma   90.00
#
_symmetry.space_group_name_H-M   'P 1'
#
loop_
_entity.id
_entity.type
_entity.pdbx_description
1 polymer ?
#
loop_
_entity_poly.entity_id
_entity_poly.type
_entity_poly.pdbx_seq_one_letter_code
_entity_poly.pdbx_strand_id
1 'polypeptide(L)'
;MNQKTKRIIGVGVGIVVVIGISFGIKNYISSKIENVQQSTNYGPAYTEAEAMPQTIENSIRGAGTYSSFNIAKLNVGDNLKVVKQLVEDGSAVNAQANVLLVNDGYENSYVKAPIGGLFYIRQSDGVTSYSVYDIQNSGILVQVGESDAAKVVIGQKVIVHVTALNKDVEGSVVYISKVAENGNFSLRVNVPYSEELRFGYNASVRVITQSIENALCVPYDAIFNEGEDMNYVIKAKYLKQLQKGEMISEKMKTRVTIGATDNNVIQILDGLKEGDKVLVGDYQ
;
A
#
# COMPACT_ATOMS: atom_id res chain seq x y z
N MET A 1 23.01 70.19 52.57
CA MET A 1 22.85 68.71 52.55
C MET A 1 24.20 68.15 52.03
N ASN A 2 24.85 67.36 52.82
CA ASN A 2 26.27 67.01 52.64
C ASN A 2 26.39 65.95 51.52
N GLN A 3 27.43 65.99 50.70
CA GLN A 3 27.65 65.10 49.57
C GLN A 3 27.59 63.62 49.95
N LYS A 4 27.92 63.24 51.16
CA LYS A 4 27.83 61.90 51.73
C LYS A 4 26.36 61.40 51.85
N THR A 5 25.44 62.30 52.25
CA THR A 5 24.02 62.02 52.43
C THR A 5 23.32 61.78 51.07
N LYS A 6 23.73 62.50 50.00
CA LYS A 6 23.19 62.25 48.62
C LYS A 6 23.65 60.93 48.06
N ARG A 7 24.86 60.47 48.38
CA ARG A 7 25.38 59.17 47.95
C ARG A 7 24.63 58.00 48.63
N ILE A 8 24.33 58.13 49.92
CA ILE A 8 23.63 57.05 50.66
C ILE A 8 22.16 56.94 50.18
N ILE A 9 21.50 58.07 49.93
CA ILE A 9 20.12 58.04 49.40
C ILE A 9 20.09 57.47 47.97
N GLY A 10 21.07 57.80 47.13
CA GLY A 10 21.15 57.27 45.76
C GLY A 10 21.38 55.74 45.72
N VAL A 11 22.17 55.19 46.59
CA VAL A 11 22.45 53.76 46.71
C VAL A 11 21.20 53.02 47.26
N GLY A 12 20.49 53.59 48.25
CA GLY A 12 19.27 53.02 48.82
C GLY A 12 18.13 52.94 47.81
N VAL A 13 17.94 54.00 47.02
CA VAL A 13 16.92 54.00 45.95
C VAL A 13 17.26 52.99 44.85
N GLY A 14 18.56 52.92 44.50
CA GLY A 14 19.01 51.91 43.49
C GLY A 14 18.73 50.44 43.91
N ILE A 15 18.99 50.14 45.20
CA ILE A 15 18.76 48.80 45.76
C ILE A 15 17.23 48.47 45.79
N VAL A 16 16.40 49.42 46.18
CA VAL A 16 14.94 49.21 46.21
C VAL A 16 14.38 48.99 44.80
N VAL A 17 14.88 49.72 43.79
CA VAL A 17 14.46 49.54 42.38
C VAL A 17 14.90 48.19 41.85
N VAL A 18 16.13 47.73 42.16
CA VAL A 18 16.62 46.41 41.72
C VAL A 18 15.83 45.29 42.39
N ILE A 19 15.48 45.40 43.68
CA ILE A 19 14.66 44.41 44.38
C ILE A 19 13.22 44.40 43.83
N GLY A 20 12.65 45.60 43.56
CA GLY A 20 11.31 45.69 42.95
C GLY A 20 11.22 45.08 41.55
N ILE A 21 12.25 45.31 40.71
CA ILE A 21 12.35 44.72 39.39
C ILE A 21 12.52 43.19 39.48
N SER A 22 13.38 42.71 40.41
CA SER A 22 13.57 41.25 40.61
C SER A 22 12.32 40.58 41.11
N PHE A 23 11.54 41.20 41.97
CA PHE A 23 10.28 40.66 42.50
C PHE A 23 9.18 40.67 41.42
N GLY A 24 9.11 41.74 40.60
CA GLY A 24 8.22 41.84 39.45
C GLY A 24 8.52 40.80 38.38
N ILE A 25 9.78 40.58 38.05
CA ILE A 25 10.23 39.56 37.11
C ILE A 25 9.92 38.14 37.64
N LYS A 26 10.19 37.89 38.94
CA LYS A 26 9.89 36.60 39.54
C LYS A 26 8.39 36.27 39.49
N ASN A 27 7.52 37.23 39.85
CA ASN A 27 6.08 37.04 39.79
C ASN A 27 5.58 36.90 38.35
N TYR A 28 6.14 37.65 37.38
CA TYR A 28 5.80 37.53 35.95
C TYR A 28 6.23 36.17 35.39
N ILE A 29 7.42 35.70 35.73
CA ILE A 29 7.92 34.40 35.32
C ILE A 29 7.08 33.28 35.97
N SER A 30 6.78 33.38 37.28
CA SER A 30 5.94 32.39 37.96
C SER A 30 4.54 32.29 37.36
N SER A 31 3.90 33.43 37.09
CA SER A 31 2.57 33.44 36.45
C SER A 31 2.59 32.91 35.00
N LYS A 32 3.70 33.11 34.26
CA LYS A 32 3.89 32.52 32.94
C LYS A 32 4.13 31.01 33.01
N ILE A 33 4.90 30.55 33.99
CA ILE A 33 5.18 29.13 34.23
C ILE A 33 3.91 28.40 34.66
N GLU A 34 3.09 28.99 35.57
CA GLU A 34 1.78 28.40 35.93
C GLU A 34 0.82 28.31 34.72
N ASN A 35 0.77 29.34 33.87
CA ASN A 35 -0.04 29.30 32.64
C ASN A 35 0.50 28.32 31.60
N VAL A 36 1.83 28.09 31.56
CA VAL A 36 2.41 27.05 30.66
C VAL A 36 2.21 25.67 31.25
N GLN A 37 2.27 25.49 32.58
CA GLN A 37 1.97 24.19 33.20
C GLN A 37 0.47 23.81 33.14
N GLN A 38 -0.43 24.81 33.11
CA GLN A 38 -1.86 24.53 32.88
C GLN A 38 -2.21 24.21 31.40
N SER A 39 -1.35 24.60 30.45
CA SER A 39 -1.55 24.29 29.02
C SER A 39 -0.88 22.99 28.55
N THR A 40 -0.07 22.35 29.38
CA THR A 40 0.55 21.04 29.13
C THR A 40 -0.14 19.94 29.93
N ASN A 41 -1.46 19.88 29.87
CA ASN A 41 -2.17 18.68 30.23
C ASN A 41 -2.01 17.70 29.07
N TYR A 42 -0.86 17.02 28.99
CA TYR A 42 -0.66 15.84 28.13
C TYR A 42 -1.45 14.67 28.71
N GLY A 43 -2.75 14.84 28.83
CA GLY A 43 -3.65 13.72 28.90
C GLY A 43 -3.76 13.10 27.51
N PRO A 44 -3.99 11.80 27.37
CA PRO A 44 -4.22 11.18 26.06
C PRO A 44 -5.28 11.99 25.30
N ALA A 45 -4.92 12.43 24.09
CA ALA A 45 -5.85 13.13 23.22
C ALA A 45 -6.85 12.09 22.68
N TYR A 46 -8.10 12.19 23.10
CA TYR A 46 -9.17 11.36 22.56
C TYR A 46 -9.92 12.12 21.48
N THR A 47 -10.14 11.48 20.33
CA THR A 47 -11.04 11.95 19.28
C THR A 47 -12.27 11.05 19.20
N GLU A 48 -13.36 11.57 18.61
CA GLU A 48 -14.58 10.78 18.41
C GLU A 48 -14.57 10.16 17.01
N ALA A 49 -14.98 8.89 16.93
CA ALA A 49 -15.27 8.21 15.67
C ALA A 49 -16.65 7.54 15.78
N GLU A 50 -17.28 7.31 14.64
CA GLU A 50 -18.60 6.69 14.55
C GLU A 50 -18.48 5.27 13.99
N ALA A 51 -19.18 4.33 14.59
CA ALA A 51 -19.30 2.98 14.05
C ALA A 51 -20.19 3.00 12.81
N MET A 52 -19.64 2.67 11.66
CA MET A 52 -20.33 2.73 10.37
C MET A 52 -20.02 1.52 9.50
N PRO A 53 -20.94 1.14 8.59
CA PRO A 53 -20.66 0.10 7.61
C PRO A 53 -19.54 0.52 6.66
N GLN A 54 -18.53 -0.33 6.50
CA GLN A 54 -17.42 -0.14 5.58
C GLN A 54 -17.04 -1.47 4.93
N THR A 55 -16.30 -1.41 3.85
CA THR A 55 -15.70 -2.60 3.24
C THR A 55 -14.30 -2.80 3.81
N ILE A 56 -14.06 -3.97 4.38
CA ILE A 56 -12.73 -4.40 4.83
C ILE A 56 -12.09 -5.21 3.71
N GLU A 57 -10.95 -4.75 3.21
CA GLU A 57 -10.19 -5.48 2.19
C GLU A 57 -8.79 -5.83 2.70
N ASN A 58 -8.51 -7.13 2.77
CA ASN A 58 -7.15 -7.61 2.93
C ASN A 58 -6.55 -7.90 1.57
N SER A 59 -5.33 -7.46 1.34
CA SER A 59 -4.68 -7.61 0.05
C SER A 59 -3.19 -7.86 0.18
N ILE A 60 -2.66 -8.58 -0.78
CA ILE A 60 -1.22 -8.76 -0.99
C ILE A 60 -0.78 -7.81 -2.10
N ARG A 61 0.36 -7.17 -1.91
CA ARG A 61 0.95 -6.27 -2.90
C ARG A 61 2.18 -6.90 -3.50
N GLY A 62 2.34 -6.72 -4.81
CA GLY A 62 3.52 -7.19 -5.53
C GLY A 62 3.84 -6.28 -6.71
N ALA A 63 5.02 -6.46 -7.26
CA ALA A 63 5.42 -5.85 -8.53
C ALA A 63 5.46 -6.91 -9.61
N GLY A 64 5.13 -6.53 -10.82
CA GLY A 64 5.14 -7.43 -11.96
C GLY A 64 5.36 -6.70 -13.27
N THR A 65 5.41 -7.48 -14.35
CA THR A 65 5.63 -6.96 -15.69
C THR A 65 4.57 -7.55 -16.62
N TYR A 66 4.01 -6.72 -17.49
CA TYR A 66 3.11 -7.18 -18.53
C TYR A 66 3.87 -8.03 -19.54
N SER A 67 3.48 -9.28 -19.70
CA SER A 67 4.15 -10.28 -20.53
C SER A 67 3.16 -11.21 -21.19
N SER A 68 3.57 -11.81 -22.31
CA SER A 68 2.90 -12.99 -22.84
C SER A 68 3.25 -14.21 -21.97
N PHE A 69 2.26 -15.01 -21.63
CA PHE A 69 2.45 -16.27 -20.90
C PHE A 69 2.83 -17.43 -21.83
N ASN A 70 2.73 -17.22 -23.17
CA ASN A 70 3.09 -18.19 -24.19
C ASN A 70 3.89 -17.50 -25.29
N ILE A 71 5.20 -17.73 -25.30
CA ILE A 71 6.12 -17.16 -26.28
C ILE A 71 6.70 -18.32 -27.10
N ALA A 72 6.38 -18.34 -28.37
CA ALA A 72 6.95 -19.32 -29.30
C ALA A 72 8.19 -18.74 -29.98
N LYS A 73 9.36 -19.33 -29.69
CA LYS A 73 10.59 -19.04 -30.42
C LYS A 73 10.58 -19.75 -31.76
N LEU A 74 10.95 -19.03 -32.83
CA LEU A 74 11.13 -19.64 -34.13
C LEU A 74 12.53 -20.26 -34.18
N ASN A 75 12.59 -21.53 -34.49
CA ASN A 75 13.85 -22.20 -34.70
C ASN A 75 14.33 -21.94 -36.14
N VAL A 76 15.29 -21.05 -36.28
CA VAL A 76 16.08 -20.92 -37.51
C VAL A 76 17.34 -21.74 -37.28
N GLY A 77 17.42 -22.95 -37.86
CA GLY A 77 18.55 -23.85 -37.72
C GLY A 77 19.87 -23.15 -38.06
N ASP A 78 20.96 -23.55 -37.43
CA ASP A 78 22.30 -22.94 -37.59
C ASP A 78 22.81 -22.98 -39.05
N ASN A 79 22.30 -23.91 -39.86
CA ASN A 79 22.64 -24.04 -41.26
C ASN A 79 21.72 -23.21 -42.18
N LEU A 80 20.72 -22.53 -41.64
CA LEU A 80 19.75 -21.75 -42.40
C LEU A 80 20.13 -20.27 -42.40
N LYS A 81 20.22 -19.67 -43.58
CA LYS A 81 20.41 -18.24 -43.72
C LYS A 81 19.07 -17.57 -44.00
N VAL A 82 18.71 -16.55 -43.20
CA VAL A 82 17.53 -15.74 -43.47
C VAL A 82 17.79 -14.90 -44.73
N VAL A 83 17.00 -15.21 -45.79
CA VAL A 83 17.05 -14.51 -47.08
C VAL A 83 16.16 -13.29 -47.07
N LYS A 84 14.96 -13.43 -46.47
CA LYS A 84 13.95 -12.37 -46.42
C LYS A 84 13.04 -12.54 -45.20
N GLN A 85 12.82 -11.42 -44.54
CA GLN A 85 11.76 -11.26 -43.57
C GLN A 85 10.46 -10.94 -44.32
N LEU A 86 9.40 -11.70 -44.07
CA LEU A 86 8.11 -11.58 -44.79
C LEU A 86 7.08 -10.75 -44.02
N VAL A 87 7.32 -10.53 -42.70
CA VAL A 87 6.45 -9.81 -41.77
C VAL A 87 7.27 -8.78 -41.03
N GLU A 88 6.73 -7.59 -40.82
CA GLU A 88 7.42 -6.54 -40.05
C GLU A 88 7.49 -6.87 -38.56
N ASP A 89 8.52 -6.37 -37.89
CA ASP A 89 8.67 -6.45 -36.44
C ASP A 89 7.47 -5.78 -35.74
N GLY A 90 6.90 -6.45 -34.73
CA GLY A 90 5.71 -6.00 -34.03
C GLY A 90 4.37 -6.26 -34.72
N SER A 91 4.38 -6.86 -35.93
CA SER A 91 3.14 -7.15 -36.67
C SER A 91 2.39 -8.36 -36.12
N ALA A 92 1.05 -8.33 -36.23
CA ALA A 92 0.20 -9.46 -35.90
C ALA A 92 0.31 -10.56 -37.01
N VAL A 93 0.46 -11.79 -36.56
CA VAL A 93 0.52 -12.96 -37.44
C VAL A 93 -0.45 -14.04 -36.96
N ASN A 94 -1.00 -14.78 -37.91
CA ASN A 94 -1.77 -15.98 -37.61
C ASN A 94 -0.87 -17.20 -37.45
N ALA A 95 -1.31 -18.20 -36.71
CA ALA A 95 -0.63 -19.48 -36.66
C ALA A 95 -0.47 -20.04 -38.09
N GLN A 96 0.67 -20.68 -38.36
CA GLN A 96 1.08 -21.24 -39.67
C GLN A 96 1.33 -20.21 -40.78
N ALA A 97 1.28 -18.88 -40.50
CA ALA A 97 1.70 -17.86 -41.47
C ALA A 97 3.19 -17.95 -41.75
N ASN A 98 3.59 -17.76 -43.01
CA ASN A 98 5.00 -17.69 -43.41
C ASN A 98 5.58 -16.37 -42.91
N VAL A 99 6.60 -16.41 -42.04
CA VAL A 99 7.21 -15.21 -41.43
C VAL A 99 8.63 -14.91 -41.91
N LEU A 100 9.37 -15.97 -42.28
CA LEU A 100 10.72 -15.84 -42.83
C LEU A 100 10.87 -16.72 -44.07
N LEU A 101 11.66 -16.27 -45.04
CA LEU A 101 12.22 -17.08 -46.10
C LEU A 101 13.68 -17.38 -45.77
N VAL A 102 14.04 -18.64 -45.71
CA VAL A 102 15.39 -19.09 -45.36
C VAL A 102 15.96 -19.94 -46.49
N ASN A 103 17.29 -20.04 -46.55
CA ASN A 103 18.02 -20.85 -47.51
C ASN A 103 19.05 -21.73 -46.79
N ASP A 104 19.14 -22.99 -47.12
CA ASP A 104 20.05 -23.98 -46.55
C ASP A 104 21.36 -24.12 -47.35
N GLY A 105 21.54 -23.30 -48.38
CA GLY A 105 22.64 -23.35 -49.34
C GLY A 105 22.28 -23.99 -50.67
N TYR A 106 21.11 -24.65 -50.76
CA TYR A 106 20.61 -25.34 -51.96
C TYR A 106 19.23 -24.84 -52.38
N GLU A 107 18.29 -24.78 -51.42
CA GLU A 107 16.92 -24.37 -51.70
C GLU A 107 16.37 -23.36 -50.66
N ASN A 108 15.30 -22.68 -51.09
CA ASN A 108 14.59 -21.75 -50.21
C ASN A 108 13.43 -22.48 -49.55
N SER A 109 13.25 -22.23 -48.25
CA SER A 109 12.09 -22.74 -47.45
C SER A 109 11.49 -21.65 -46.59
N TYR A 110 10.27 -21.90 -46.08
CA TYR A 110 9.58 -20.95 -45.22
C TYR A 110 9.59 -21.40 -43.77
N VAL A 111 9.92 -20.48 -42.88
CA VAL A 111 9.69 -20.63 -41.45
C VAL A 111 8.31 -20.07 -41.15
N LYS A 112 7.47 -20.88 -40.48
CA LYS A 112 6.09 -20.53 -40.14
C LYS A 112 5.97 -20.15 -38.67
N ALA A 113 5.01 -19.24 -38.39
CA ALA A 113 4.62 -18.91 -37.03
C ALA A 113 3.97 -20.13 -36.34
N PRO A 114 4.50 -20.62 -35.20
CA PRO A 114 3.91 -21.78 -34.51
C PRO A 114 2.56 -21.47 -33.87
N ILE A 115 2.37 -20.23 -33.47
CA ILE A 115 1.15 -19.69 -32.82
C ILE A 115 0.76 -18.38 -33.47
N GLY A 116 -0.49 -17.93 -33.24
CA GLY A 116 -0.92 -16.57 -33.57
C GLY A 116 -0.46 -15.58 -32.50
N GLY A 117 -0.21 -14.34 -32.89
CA GLY A 117 0.25 -13.31 -31.97
C GLY A 117 1.05 -12.20 -32.62
N LEU A 118 1.91 -11.53 -31.87
CA LEU A 118 2.80 -10.50 -32.39
C LEU A 118 4.19 -11.09 -32.67
N PHE A 119 4.66 -10.89 -33.89
CA PHE A 119 5.99 -11.30 -34.31
C PHE A 119 7.02 -10.28 -33.84
N TYR A 120 8.09 -10.74 -33.17
CA TYR A 120 9.17 -9.91 -32.70
C TYR A 120 10.53 -10.44 -33.09
N ILE A 121 11.43 -9.48 -33.40
CA ILE A 121 12.84 -9.70 -33.71
C ILE A 121 13.65 -9.13 -32.56
N ARG A 122 14.54 -9.94 -32.01
CA ARG A 122 15.54 -9.47 -31.04
C ARG A 122 16.94 -9.73 -31.55
N GLN A 123 17.79 -8.72 -31.38
CA GLN A 123 19.21 -8.83 -31.63
C GLN A 123 19.96 -8.65 -30.31
N SER A 124 20.73 -9.67 -29.91
CA SER A 124 21.55 -9.62 -28.71
C SER A 124 22.88 -10.34 -29.02
N ASP A 125 24.00 -9.71 -28.68
CA ASP A 125 25.35 -10.27 -28.84
C ASP A 125 25.65 -10.79 -30.28
N GLY A 126 25.14 -10.10 -31.28
CA GLY A 126 25.28 -10.49 -32.69
C GLY A 126 24.38 -11.63 -33.16
N VAL A 127 23.54 -12.17 -32.25
CA VAL A 127 22.56 -13.21 -32.58
C VAL A 127 21.19 -12.61 -32.76
N THR A 128 20.55 -12.88 -33.90
CA THR A 128 19.17 -12.50 -34.18
C THR A 128 18.24 -13.65 -33.80
N SER A 129 17.26 -13.39 -32.95
CA SER A 129 16.22 -14.32 -32.55
C SER A 129 14.83 -13.83 -32.98
N TYR A 130 13.99 -14.76 -33.36
CA TYR A 130 12.63 -14.50 -33.83
C TYR A 130 11.66 -15.19 -32.89
N SER A 131 10.59 -14.51 -32.51
CA SER A 131 9.58 -15.05 -31.58
C SER A 131 8.19 -14.53 -31.91
N VAL A 132 7.16 -15.31 -31.58
CA VAL A 132 5.76 -14.86 -31.60
C VAL A 132 5.24 -14.85 -30.20
N TYR A 133 4.68 -13.74 -29.79
CA TYR A 133 4.09 -13.51 -28.46
C TYR A 133 2.58 -13.61 -28.57
N ASP A 134 2.00 -14.55 -27.82
CA ASP A 134 0.55 -14.73 -27.75
C ASP A 134 -0.06 -13.57 -26.95
N ILE A 135 -0.82 -12.72 -27.65
CA ILE A 135 -1.46 -11.55 -27.01
C ILE A 135 -2.72 -11.92 -26.24
N GLN A 136 -3.39 -13.02 -26.62
CA GLN A 136 -4.61 -13.45 -25.95
C GLN A 136 -4.31 -14.18 -24.63
N ASN A 137 -3.12 -14.78 -24.54
CA ASN A 137 -2.62 -15.42 -23.34
C ASN A 137 -1.51 -14.55 -22.71
N SER A 138 -1.88 -13.36 -22.29
CA SER A 138 -0.98 -12.35 -21.75
C SER A 138 -1.55 -11.75 -20.45
N GLY A 139 -0.71 -11.08 -19.69
CA GLY A 139 -1.08 -10.44 -18.44
C GLY A 139 0.13 -10.04 -17.61
N ILE A 140 -0.06 -9.90 -16.32
CA ILE A 140 1.04 -9.51 -15.42
C ILE A 140 1.66 -10.76 -14.81
N LEU A 141 2.96 -10.90 -14.97
CA LEU A 141 3.78 -11.87 -14.26
C LEU A 141 4.30 -11.23 -12.98
N VAL A 142 3.92 -11.78 -11.84
CA VAL A 142 4.21 -11.25 -10.50
C VAL A 142 5.04 -12.26 -9.73
N GLN A 143 5.98 -11.79 -8.92
CA GLN A 143 6.71 -12.61 -7.95
C GLN A 143 6.25 -12.26 -6.54
N VAL A 144 5.90 -13.27 -5.75
CA VAL A 144 5.47 -13.12 -4.35
C VAL A 144 6.26 -14.08 -3.45
N GLY A 145 6.47 -13.68 -2.20
CA GLY A 145 7.11 -14.52 -1.20
C GLY A 145 6.21 -15.69 -0.76
N GLU A 146 6.80 -16.67 -0.06
CA GLU A 146 6.12 -17.89 0.38
C GLU A 146 4.86 -17.61 1.23
N SER A 147 4.97 -16.73 2.22
CA SER A 147 3.86 -16.39 3.12
C SER A 147 2.67 -15.76 2.40
N ASP A 148 2.94 -15.03 1.33
CA ASP A 148 1.91 -14.38 0.52
C ASP A 148 1.33 -15.37 -0.49
N ALA A 149 2.17 -16.19 -1.14
CA ALA A 149 1.71 -17.23 -2.05
C ALA A 149 0.73 -18.20 -1.40
N ALA A 150 0.92 -18.52 -0.12
CA ALA A 150 0.03 -19.38 0.66
C ALA A 150 -1.39 -18.82 0.85
N LYS A 151 -1.56 -17.50 0.71
CA LYS A 151 -2.87 -16.81 0.87
C LYS A 151 -3.56 -16.55 -0.47
N VAL A 152 -2.86 -16.75 -1.60
CA VAL A 152 -3.41 -16.50 -2.93
C VAL A 152 -4.13 -17.73 -3.45
N VAL A 153 -5.31 -17.51 -4.05
CA VAL A 153 -6.13 -18.54 -4.68
C VAL A 153 -6.45 -18.12 -6.10
N ILE A 154 -6.49 -19.08 -7.02
CA ILE A 154 -6.91 -18.84 -8.41
C ILE A 154 -8.33 -18.27 -8.43
N GLY A 155 -8.55 -17.25 -9.27
CA GLY A 155 -9.83 -16.55 -9.41
C GLY A 155 -9.94 -15.29 -8.53
N GLN A 156 -9.04 -15.06 -7.59
CA GLN A 156 -9.05 -13.82 -6.80
C GLN A 156 -8.93 -12.58 -7.69
N LYS A 157 -9.71 -11.55 -7.33
CA LYS A 157 -9.66 -10.23 -7.96
C LYS A 157 -8.31 -9.57 -7.71
N VAL A 158 -7.79 -8.95 -8.75
CA VAL A 158 -6.53 -8.20 -8.69
C VAL A 158 -6.76 -6.81 -9.28
N ILE A 159 -6.29 -5.80 -8.57
CA ILE A 159 -6.18 -4.45 -9.10
C ILE A 159 -4.73 -4.26 -9.56
N VAL A 160 -4.57 -3.95 -10.83
CA VAL A 160 -3.28 -3.77 -11.49
C VAL A 160 -3.11 -2.30 -11.85
N HIS A 161 -2.16 -1.64 -11.21
CA HIS A 161 -1.76 -0.29 -11.58
C HIS A 161 -0.63 -0.33 -12.60
N VAL A 162 -0.91 0.02 -13.85
CA VAL A 162 0.10 0.06 -14.93
C VAL A 162 0.82 1.39 -14.87
N THR A 163 2.07 1.37 -14.43
CA THR A 163 2.87 2.58 -14.15
C THR A 163 3.02 3.50 -15.36
N ALA A 164 3.30 2.92 -16.54
CA ALA A 164 3.50 3.70 -17.77
C ALA A 164 2.26 4.45 -18.26
N LEU A 165 1.06 3.97 -17.91
CA LEU A 165 -0.22 4.53 -18.34
C LEU A 165 -0.88 5.34 -17.21
N ASN A 166 -0.39 5.21 -15.97
CA ASN A 166 -1.04 5.72 -14.75
C ASN A 166 -2.52 5.33 -14.68
N LYS A 167 -2.82 4.07 -14.99
CA LYS A 167 -4.18 3.52 -15.03
C LYS A 167 -4.28 2.26 -14.19
N ASP A 168 -5.42 2.11 -13.54
CA ASP A 168 -5.81 0.88 -12.88
C ASP A 168 -6.63 0.01 -13.81
N VAL A 169 -6.29 -1.28 -13.87
CA VAL A 169 -6.99 -2.30 -14.65
C VAL A 169 -7.35 -3.45 -13.72
N GLU A 170 -8.57 -3.92 -13.81
CA GLU A 170 -8.99 -5.10 -13.07
C GLU A 170 -8.56 -6.38 -13.80
N GLY A 171 -8.10 -7.34 -13.00
CA GLY A 171 -7.69 -8.66 -13.46
C GLY A 171 -8.04 -9.74 -12.45
N SER A 172 -7.57 -10.95 -12.72
CA SER A 172 -7.73 -12.08 -11.82
C SER A 172 -6.50 -12.98 -11.82
N VAL A 173 -6.25 -13.65 -10.69
CA VAL A 173 -5.20 -14.68 -10.61
C VAL A 173 -5.62 -15.89 -11.44
N VAL A 174 -4.82 -16.27 -12.43
CA VAL A 174 -5.09 -17.44 -13.29
C VAL A 174 -4.11 -18.59 -13.07
N TYR A 175 -2.97 -18.33 -12.44
CA TYR A 175 -1.97 -19.34 -12.17
C TYR A 175 -1.11 -18.98 -10.96
N ILE A 176 -0.73 -19.99 -10.19
CA ILE A 176 0.21 -19.90 -9.08
C ILE A 176 1.23 -21.03 -9.29
N SER A 177 2.52 -20.71 -9.33
CA SER A 177 3.56 -21.73 -9.48
C SER A 177 3.58 -22.64 -8.25
N LYS A 178 3.89 -23.92 -8.48
CA LYS A 178 4.09 -24.91 -7.40
C LYS A 178 5.56 -25.04 -7.00
N VAL A 179 6.45 -24.32 -7.68
CA VAL A 179 7.89 -24.35 -7.46
C VAL A 179 8.35 -22.93 -7.22
N ALA A 180 9.12 -22.75 -6.16
CA ALA A 180 9.76 -21.48 -5.87
C ALA A 180 11.03 -21.31 -6.71
N GLU A 181 11.24 -20.11 -7.23
CA GLU A 181 12.48 -19.68 -7.85
C GLU A 181 13.10 -18.56 -7.00
N ASN A 182 14.31 -18.77 -6.49
CA ASN A 182 14.97 -17.83 -5.58
C ASN A 182 14.10 -17.41 -4.36
N GLY A 183 13.32 -18.35 -3.81
CA GLY A 183 12.45 -18.12 -2.66
C GLY A 183 11.11 -17.42 -2.98
N ASN A 184 10.82 -17.17 -4.26
CA ASN A 184 9.58 -16.54 -4.70
C ASN A 184 8.73 -17.49 -5.55
N PHE A 185 7.44 -17.30 -5.50
CA PHE A 185 6.46 -17.99 -6.35
C PHE A 185 5.95 -17.06 -7.44
N SER A 186 5.82 -17.59 -8.66
CA SER A 186 5.30 -16.84 -9.79
C SER A 186 3.78 -16.90 -9.82
N LEU A 187 3.13 -15.74 -9.88
CA LEU A 187 1.71 -15.61 -10.17
C LEU A 187 1.53 -15.08 -11.60
N ARG A 188 0.50 -15.58 -12.28
CA ARG A 188 0.02 -14.98 -13.53
C ARG A 188 -1.33 -14.35 -13.26
N VAL A 189 -1.42 -13.05 -13.54
CA VAL A 189 -2.64 -12.26 -13.41
C VAL A 189 -3.13 -11.92 -14.80
N ASN A 190 -4.29 -12.47 -15.18
CA ASN A 190 -4.93 -12.12 -16.42
C ASN A 190 -5.51 -10.71 -16.34
N VAL A 191 -5.24 -9.91 -17.36
CA VAL A 191 -5.83 -8.57 -17.55
C VAL A 191 -6.39 -8.49 -18.95
N PRO A 192 -7.50 -7.75 -19.19
CA PRO A 192 -8.03 -7.57 -20.53
C PRO A 192 -6.97 -6.98 -21.46
N TYR A 193 -6.87 -7.53 -22.67
CA TYR A 193 -5.96 -6.98 -23.68
C TYR A 193 -6.38 -5.55 -24.05
N SER A 194 -5.39 -4.68 -24.19
CA SER A 194 -5.55 -3.32 -24.70
C SER A 194 -4.36 -2.98 -25.58
N GLU A 195 -4.59 -2.27 -26.69
CA GLU A 195 -3.51 -1.77 -27.57
C GLU A 195 -2.55 -0.80 -26.89
N GLU A 196 -2.98 -0.21 -25.77
CA GLU A 196 -2.12 0.67 -24.95
C GLU A 196 -1.09 -0.13 -24.14
N LEU A 197 -1.37 -1.42 -23.84
CA LEU A 197 -0.49 -2.29 -23.07
C LEU A 197 0.64 -2.83 -23.97
N ARG A 198 1.87 -2.61 -23.52
CA ARG A 198 3.05 -3.13 -24.23
C ARG A 198 3.79 -4.11 -23.34
N PHE A 199 4.24 -5.22 -23.94
CA PHE A 199 5.10 -6.17 -23.24
C PHE A 199 6.34 -5.47 -22.68
N GLY A 200 6.62 -5.73 -21.40
CA GLY A 200 7.68 -5.05 -20.66
C GLY A 200 7.21 -3.89 -19.78
N TYR A 201 5.94 -3.45 -19.86
CA TYR A 201 5.44 -2.44 -18.93
C TYR A 201 5.42 -2.98 -17.50
N ASN A 202 5.96 -2.18 -16.58
CA ASN A 202 5.91 -2.47 -15.17
C ASN A 202 4.54 -2.12 -14.59
N ALA A 203 4.10 -2.94 -13.65
CA ALA A 203 2.86 -2.75 -12.93
C ALA A 203 3.04 -3.09 -11.44
N SER A 204 2.32 -2.39 -10.58
CA SER A 204 2.09 -2.82 -9.21
C SER A 204 0.74 -3.54 -9.15
N VAL A 205 0.68 -4.62 -8.39
CA VAL A 205 -0.54 -5.43 -8.26
C VAL A 205 -0.99 -5.47 -6.81
N ARG A 206 -2.31 -5.50 -6.63
CA ARG A 206 -2.96 -5.70 -5.35
C ARG A 206 -3.95 -6.85 -5.49
N VAL A 207 -3.56 -8.02 -5.00
CA VAL A 207 -4.40 -9.24 -4.99
C VAL A 207 -5.32 -9.16 -3.78
N ILE A 208 -6.63 -9.12 -3.99
CA ILE A 208 -7.62 -9.08 -2.91
C ILE A 208 -7.78 -10.48 -2.34
N THR A 209 -7.27 -10.69 -1.13
CA THR A 209 -7.32 -12.01 -0.47
C THR A 209 -8.61 -12.21 0.33
N GLN A 210 -9.18 -11.10 0.82
CA GLN A 210 -10.45 -11.10 1.53
C GLN A 210 -11.16 -9.76 1.29
N SER A 211 -12.47 -9.80 1.08
CA SER A 211 -13.32 -8.60 1.02
C SER A 211 -14.61 -8.89 1.80
N ILE A 212 -14.93 -8.04 2.77
CA ILE A 212 -16.16 -8.11 3.57
C ILE A 212 -16.86 -6.78 3.38
N GLU A 213 -17.95 -6.82 2.63
CA GLU A 213 -18.78 -5.64 2.39
C GLU A 213 -19.73 -5.38 3.54
N ASN A 214 -20.06 -4.10 3.79
CA ASN A 214 -21.00 -3.67 4.81
C ASN A 214 -20.68 -4.18 6.24
N ALA A 215 -19.41 -4.40 6.55
CA ALA A 215 -18.98 -4.73 7.90
C ALA A 215 -19.13 -3.49 8.81
N LEU A 216 -19.78 -3.64 9.96
CA LEU A 216 -19.80 -2.55 10.95
C LEU A 216 -18.39 -2.36 11.50
N CYS A 217 -17.79 -1.20 11.28
CA CYS A 217 -16.39 -0.92 11.59
C CYS A 217 -16.21 0.28 12.50
N VAL A 218 -15.14 0.23 13.26
CA VAL A 218 -14.55 1.39 13.96
C VAL A 218 -13.07 1.49 13.59
N PRO A 219 -12.43 2.67 13.77
CA PRO A 219 -10.98 2.79 13.64
C PRO A 219 -10.26 1.80 14.57
N TYR A 220 -9.16 1.23 14.09
CA TYR A 220 -8.37 0.26 14.87
C TYR A 220 -7.99 0.80 16.25
N ASP A 221 -7.61 2.08 16.35
CA ASP A 221 -7.20 2.74 17.57
C ASP A 221 -8.37 3.07 18.54
N ALA A 222 -9.61 2.74 18.16
CA ALA A 222 -10.77 2.81 19.07
C ALA A 222 -10.93 1.55 19.93
N ILE A 223 -10.19 0.47 19.62
CA ILE A 223 -10.23 -0.77 20.37
C ILE A 223 -9.16 -0.77 21.46
N PHE A 224 -9.59 -0.95 22.67
CA PHE A 224 -8.73 -1.14 23.83
C PHE A 224 -8.74 -2.62 24.20
N ASN A 225 -7.57 -3.16 24.54
CA ASN A 225 -7.41 -4.55 24.92
C ASN A 225 -6.95 -4.66 26.39
N GLU A 226 -7.54 -5.56 27.13
CA GLU A 226 -7.19 -5.83 28.53
C GLU A 226 -6.97 -7.34 28.72
N GLY A 227 -5.87 -7.87 28.13
CA GLY A 227 -5.55 -9.32 28.13
C GLY A 227 -6.08 -10.08 26.93
N GLU A 228 -5.92 -11.41 26.95
CA GLU A 228 -6.17 -12.30 25.81
C GLU A 228 -7.62 -12.31 25.40
N ASP A 229 -8.46 -11.72 25.00
CA ASP A 229 -9.85 -11.74 24.53
C ASP A 229 -10.78 -10.69 25.19
N MET A 230 -10.23 -9.73 25.92
CA MET A 230 -11.05 -8.67 26.50
C MET A 230 -10.93 -7.37 25.71
N ASN A 231 -11.61 -7.32 24.57
CA ASN A 231 -11.69 -6.11 23.75
C ASN A 231 -12.86 -5.24 24.19
N TYR A 232 -12.62 -3.95 24.32
CA TYR A 232 -13.66 -2.99 24.67
C TYR A 232 -13.43 -1.66 23.94
N VAL A 233 -14.50 -0.89 23.86
CA VAL A 233 -14.47 0.50 23.39
C VAL A 233 -14.97 1.41 24.51
N ILE A 234 -14.64 2.68 24.43
CA ILE A 234 -15.16 3.72 25.30
C ILE A 234 -16.12 4.58 24.47
N LYS A 235 -17.38 4.68 24.91
CA LYS A 235 -18.36 5.51 24.19
C LYS A 235 -18.05 7.00 24.35
N ALA A 236 -18.28 7.80 23.30
CA ALA A 236 -17.96 9.23 23.24
C ALA A 236 -18.59 10.07 24.38
N LYS A 237 -19.70 9.61 24.96
CA LYS A 237 -20.33 10.29 26.11
C LYS A 237 -19.40 10.48 27.32
N TYR A 238 -18.32 9.71 27.42
CA TYR A 238 -17.34 9.80 28.50
C TYR A 238 -16.16 10.72 28.19
N LEU A 239 -16.08 11.29 26.98
CA LEU A 239 -14.97 12.16 26.56
C LEU A 239 -14.68 13.28 27.57
N LYS A 240 -15.74 13.99 28.02
CA LYS A 240 -15.57 15.11 28.96
C LYS A 240 -15.00 14.67 30.33
N GLN A 241 -15.25 13.45 30.77
CA GLN A 241 -14.72 12.92 32.02
C GLN A 241 -13.22 12.61 31.89
N LEU A 242 -12.83 11.97 30.79
CA LEU A 242 -11.43 11.65 30.49
C LEU A 242 -10.59 12.91 30.25
N GLN A 243 -11.15 13.92 29.58
CA GLN A 243 -10.50 15.22 29.40
C GLN A 243 -10.27 15.97 30.73
N LYS A 244 -11.06 15.67 31.78
CA LYS A 244 -10.84 16.20 33.14
C LYS A 244 -9.83 15.40 33.96
N GLY A 245 -9.23 14.36 33.35
CA GLY A 245 -8.25 13.52 34.03
C GLY A 245 -8.84 12.35 34.82
N GLU A 246 -10.14 12.01 34.62
CA GLU A 246 -10.70 10.81 35.23
C GLU A 246 -10.07 9.56 34.58
N MET A 247 -9.73 8.56 35.37
CA MET A 247 -9.22 7.30 34.87
C MET A 247 -10.33 6.46 34.25
N ILE A 248 -10.01 5.63 33.26
CA ILE A 248 -10.94 4.68 32.68
C ILE A 248 -11.42 3.71 33.76
N SER A 249 -12.73 3.64 33.97
CA SER A 249 -13.37 2.77 34.93
C SER A 249 -14.23 1.71 34.21
N GLU A 250 -14.53 0.59 34.84
CA GLU A 250 -15.34 -0.50 34.26
C GLU A 250 -16.68 -0.06 33.67
N LYS A 251 -17.34 0.95 34.31
CA LYS A 251 -18.61 1.51 33.79
C LYS A 251 -18.48 2.22 32.45
N MET A 252 -17.25 2.63 32.05
CA MET A 252 -16.96 3.31 30.78
C MET A 252 -16.66 2.32 29.67
N LYS A 253 -16.25 1.11 30.00
CA LYS A 253 -15.92 0.06 29.06
C LYS A 253 -17.20 -0.55 28.47
N THR A 254 -17.26 -0.64 27.17
CA THR A 254 -18.29 -1.39 26.44
C THR A 254 -17.59 -2.56 25.77
N ARG A 255 -17.86 -3.77 26.23
CA ARG A 255 -17.26 -4.98 25.66
C ARG A 255 -17.71 -5.15 24.21
N VAL A 256 -16.80 -5.53 23.34
CA VAL A 256 -17.06 -5.78 21.92
C VAL A 256 -16.45 -7.10 21.49
N THR A 257 -17.10 -7.75 20.54
CA THR A 257 -16.53 -8.88 19.81
C THR A 257 -16.03 -8.36 18.49
N ILE A 258 -14.74 -8.54 18.22
CA ILE A 258 -14.08 -8.07 17.00
C ILE A 258 -14.02 -9.19 15.96
N GLY A 259 -14.00 -8.81 14.69
CA GLY A 259 -13.89 -9.71 13.54
C GLY A 259 -12.65 -9.41 12.70
N ALA A 260 -12.84 -9.35 11.38
CA ALA A 260 -11.79 -9.04 10.45
C ALA A 260 -11.26 -7.61 10.65
N THR A 261 -10.00 -7.40 10.28
CA THR A 261 -9.36 -6.09 10.32
C THR A 261 -8.52 -5.88 9.07
N ASP A 262 -8.40 -4.63 8.67
CA ASP A 262 -7.30 -4.14 7.86
C ASP A 262 -6.41 -3.22 8.73
N ASN A 263 -5.48 -2.49 8.12
CA ASN A 263 -4.56 -1.63 8.89
C ASN A 263 -5.23 -0.35 9.46
N ASN A 264 -6.48 -0.06 9.10
CA ASN A 264 -7.15 1.19 9.44
C ASN A 264 -8.38 0.97 10.32
N VAL A 265 -9.17 -0.06 10.02
CA VAL A 265 -10.44 -0.34 10.68
C VAL A 265 -10.55 -1.78 11.13
N ILE A 266 -11.41 -2.02 12.12
CA ILE A 266 -11.71 -3.33 12.66
C ILE A 266 -13.21 -3.57 12.66
N GLN A 267 -13.60 -4.77 12.25
CA GLN A 267 -15.01 -5.20 12.28
C GLN A 267 -15.49 -5.43 13.70
N ILE A 268 -16.67 -4.96 13.99
CA ILE A 268 -17.40 -5.25 15.22
C ILE A 268 -18.50 -6.25 14.91
N LEU A 269 -18.40 -7.42 15.51
CA LEU A 269 -19.39 -8.49 15.37
C LEU A 269 -20.51 -8.35 16.39
N ASP A 270 -20.20 -7.81 17.60
CA ASP A 270 -21.15 -7.58 18.67
C ASP A 270 -20.68 -6.46 19.61
N GLY A 271 -21.63 -5.83 20.32
CA GLY A 271 -21.37 -4.80 21.33
C GLY A 271 -21.60 -3.36 20.89
N LEU A 272 -21.67 -3.08 19.56
CA LEU A 272 -22.00 -1.76 19.01
C LEU A 272 -23.10 -1.87 17.95
N LYS A 273 -23.72 -0.72 17.69
CA LYS A 273 -24.66 -0.52 16.58
C LYS A 273 -24.15 0.57 15.67
N GLU A 274 -24.63 0.56 14.44
CA GLU A 274 -24.40 1.66 13.49
C GLU A 274 -24.80 2.99 14.11
N GLY A 275 -23.95 4.01 13.95
CA GLY A 275 -24.12 5.33 14.54
C GLY A 275 -23.63 5.48 15.98
N ASP A 276 -23.20 4.39 16.64
CA ASP A 276 -22.59 4.49 17.98
C ASP A 276 -21.25 5.25 17.88
N LYS A 277 -21.09 6.28 18.74
CA LYS A 277 -19.84 7.05 18.78
C LYS A 277 -18.91 6.51 19.85
N VAL A 278 -17.68 6.26 19.45
CA VAL A 278 -16.60 5.72 20.28
C VAL A 278 -15.41 6.69 20.32
N LEU A 279 -14.58 6.53 21.34
CA LEU A 279 -13.35 7.30 21.48
C LEU A 279 -12.18 6.54 20.82
N VAL A 280 -11.39 7.28 20.08
CA VAL A 280 -10.11 6.85 19.52
C VAL A 280 -9.02 7.44 20.39
N GLY A 281 -8.15 6.62 20.94
CA GLY A 281 -7.01 7.06 21.75
C GLY A 281 -5.81 7.35 20.89
N ASP A 282 -5.18 8.52 21.08
CA ASP A 282 -3.88 8.82 20.51
C ASP A 282 -2.82 8.37 21.53
N TYR A 283 -2.25 7.20 21.32
CA TYR A 283 -1.13 6.70 22.11
C TYR A 283 0.17 7.26 21.50
N GLN A 284 0.57 8.45 21.97
CA GLN A 284 1.93 8.94 21.74
C GLN A 284 2.91 8.34 22.75
#